data_074945a9bd07869b60c697e6c4b9e349
#
_entry.id   074945a9bd07869b60c697e6c4b9e349
#
_cell.length_a   1.000
_cell.length_b   1.000
_cell.length_c   1.000
_cell.angle_alpha   90.00
_cell.angle_beta   90.00
_cell.angle_gamma   90.00
#
_symmetry.space_group_name_H-M   'P 1'
#
loop_
_entity.id
_entity.type
_entity.pdbx_description
1 polymer ?
#
loop_
_entity_poly.entity_id
_entity_poly.type
_entity_poly.pdbx_seq_one_letter_code
_entity_poly.pdbx_strand_id
1 'polypeptide(L)'
;LTRYTVVARALHWIMAALIIANLVLGFAHEALPRDWGVMPLHKSIGLTVLALAVCRIVWRLTHRPPALPKEMPGWEKTAAHVTHLAFYALMLVVPLSGWIMTSAGSRPLTWFALFDVPKFAVGRDDVLTGLAHEAHELLPWLWSALLLLHIGAALRHHLVLKDDVLHRMT
;
A
#
# COMPACT_ATOMS: atom_id res chain seq x y z
N LEU A 1 27.41 7.43 -3.14
CA LEU A 1 25.96 7.25 -2.94
C LEU A 1 25.63 5.75 -2.89
N THR A 2 25.23 5.25 -1.71
CA THR A 2 24.67 3.89 -1.61
C THR A 2 23.20 3.93 -1.99
N ARG A 3 22.86 3.42 -3.18
CA ARG A 3 21.48 3.33 -3.68
C ARG A 3 20.82 2.02 -3.24
N TYR A 4 19.50 2.01 -3.19
CA TYR A 4 18.73 0.77 -3.11
C TYR A 4 18.94 -0.07 -4.38
N THR A 5 18.77 -1.38 -4.26
CA THR A 5 18.83 -2.29 -5.42
C THR A 5 17.80 -1.89 -6.47
N VAL A 6 18.06 -2.19 -7.74
CA VAL A 6 17.12 -1.91 -8.84
C VAL A 6 15.74 -2.51 -8.56
N VAL A 7 15.70 -3.75 -8.04
CA VAL A 7 14.44 -4.44 -7.68
C VAL A 7 13.69 -3.69 -6.59
N ALA A 8 14.38 -3.24 -5.52
CA ALA A 8 13.72 -2.49 -4.44
C ALA A 8 13.13 -1.16 -4.94
N ARG A 9 13.83 -0.47 -5.85
CA ARG A 9 13.36 0.79 -6.47
C ARG A 9 12.18 0.55 -7.41
N ALA A 10 12.27 -0.47 -8.28
CA ALA A 10 11.17 -0.83 -9.18
C ALA A 10 9.90 -1.20 -8.40
N LEU A 11 10.01 -2.08 -7.39
CA LEU A 11 8.90 -2.42 -6.51
C LEU A 11 8.31 -1.19 -5.80
N HIS A 12 9.17 -0.27 -5.35
CA HIS A 12 8.69 0.95 -4.70
C HIS A 12 7.84 1.79 -5.63
N TRP A 13 8.34 2.14 -6.81
CA TRP A 13 7.64 3.05 -7.71
C TRP A 13 6.40 2.43 -8.35
N ILE A 14 6.44 1.14 -8.71
CA ILE A 14 5.27 0.42 -9.20
C ILE A 14 4.18 0.39 -8.12
N MET A 15 4.54 0.01 -6.89
CA MET A 15 3.58 -0.03 -5.79
C MET A 15 3.07 1.36 -5.42
N ALA A 16 3.92 2.39 -5.43
CA ALA A 16 3.48 3.76 -5.16
C ALA A 16 2.41 4.20 -6.16
N ALA A 17 2.62 3.97 -7.46
CA ALA A 17 1.63 4.28 -8.49
C ALA A 17 0.33 3.49 -8.31
N LEU A 18 0.42 2.17 -8.06
CA LEU A 18 -0.77 1.31 -7.85
C LEU A 18 -1.55 1.71 -6.58
N ILE A 19 -0.86 2.00 -5.48
CA ILE A 19 -1.49 2.40 -4.22
C ILE A 19 -2.21 3.74 -4.39
N ILE A 20 -1.57 4.74 -4.98
CA ILE A 20 -2.19 6.06 -5.22
C ILE A 20 -3.43 5.90 -6.10
N ALA A 21 -3.29 5.19 -7.23
CA ALA A 21 -4.42 4.93 -8.11
C ALA A 21 -5.56 4.21 -7.39
N ASN A 22 -5.25 3.20 -6.58
CA ASN A 22 -6.25 2.41 -5.86
C ASN A 22 -6.94 3.17 -4.74
N LEU A 23 -6.24 4.05 -4.03
CA LEU A 23 -6.85 4.97 -3.06
C LEU A 23 -7.82 5.93 -3.75
N VAL A 24 -7.41 6.51 -4.90
CA VAL A 24 -8.30 7.38 -5.69
C VAL A 24 -9.56 6.63 -6.14
N LEU A 25 -9.41 5.42 -6.70
CA LEU A 25 -10.55 4.59 -7.10
C LEU A 25 -11.46 4.25 -5.92
N GLY A 26 -10.86 3.92 -4.75
CA GLY A 26 -11.60 3.61 -3.53
C GLY A 26 -12.40 4.79 -3.01
N PHE A 27 -11.85 5.99 -2.99
CA PHE A 27 -12.57 7.19 -2.52
C PHE A 27 -13.57 7.73 -3.55
N ALA A 28 -13.28 7.58 -4.84
CA ALA A 28 -14.13 8.14 -5.90
C ALA A 28 -15.27 7.21 -6.35
N HIS A 29 -15.32 5.95 -5.89
CA HIS A 29 -16.21 4.92 -6.46
C HIS A 29 -17.71 5.26 -6.38
N GLU A 30 -18.13 6.00 -5.36
CA GLU A 30 -19.54 6.42 -5.21
C GLU A 30 -19.91 7.56 -6.16
N ALA A 31 -18.94 8.39 -6.51
CA ALA A 31 -19.12 9.54 -7.42
C ALA A 31 -18.99 9.15 -8.89
N LEU A 32 -18.49 7.96 -9.21
CA LEU A 32 -18.25 7.50 -10.56
C LEU A 32 -19.37 6.57 -11.07
N PRO A 33 -19.69 6.56 -12.37
CA PRO A 33 -20.69 5.65 -12.94
C PRO A 33 -20.31 4.19 -12.68
N ARG A 34 -21.31 3.37 -12.30
CA ARG A 34 -21.11 1.95 -11.96
C ARG A 34 -20.66 1.09 -13.16
N ASP A 35 -21.02 1.48 -14.36
CA ASP A 35 -20.66 0.83 -15.63
C ASP A 35 -19.19 1.01 -16.00
N TRP A 36 -18.48 1.95 -15.37
CA TRP A 36 -17.04 2.14 -15.57
C TRP A 36 -16.18 1.02 -14.94
N GLY A 37 -16.78 0.09 -14.23
CA GLY A 37 -16.05 -1.04 -13.64
C GLY A 37 -15.04 -0.65 -12.56
N VAL A 38 -15.25 0.48 -11.87
CA VAL A 38 -14.32 1.03 -10.86
C VAL A 38 -14.06 0.03 -9.73
N MET A 39 -15.12 -0.60 -9.19
CA MET A 39 -14.96 -1.56 -8.10
C MET A 39 -14.24 -2.86 -8.50
N PRO A 40 -14.54 -3.51 -9.62
CA PRO A 40 -13.74 -4.62 -10.12
C PRO A 40 -12.25 -4.27 -10.29
N LEU A 41 -11.96 -3.07 -10.85
CA LEU A 41 -10.59 -2.58 -11.03
C LEU A 41 -9.91 -2.33 -9.67
N HIS A 42 -10.57 -1.63 -8.73
CA HIS A 42 -10.08 -1.40 -7.37
C HIS A 42 -9.69 -2.71 -6.68
N LYS A 43 -10.55 -3.72 -6.74
CA LYS A 43 -10.29 -5.04 -6.14
C LYS A 43 -9.09 -5.73 -6.77
N SER A 44 -8.99 -5.71 -8.09
CA SER A 44 -7.88 -6.33 -8.83
C SER A 44 -6.54 -5.66 -8.52
N ILE A 45 -6.50 -4.31 -8.48
CA ILE A 45 -5.30 -3.57 -8.09
C ILE A 45 -4.96 -3.85 -6.62
N GLY A 46 -5.96 -3.89 -5.73
CA GLY A 46 -5.76 -4.21 -4.31
C GLY A 46 -5.09 -5.59 -4.10
N LEU A 47 -5.58 -6.62 -4.79
CA LEU A 47 -4.96 -7.95 -4.77
C LEU A 47 -3.53 -7.94 -5.34
N THR A 48 -3.30 -7.16 -6.40
CA THR A 48 -1.95 -6.98 -6.97
C THR A 48 -1.01 -6.30 -5.97
N VAL A 49 -1.47 -5.25 -5.28
CA VAL A 49 -0.70 -4.58 -4.21
C VAL A 49 -0.36 -5.57 -3.10
N LEU A 50 -1.31 -6.42 -2.69
CA LEU A 50 -1.06 -7.45 -1.66
C LEU A 50 0.03 -8.43 -2.10
N ALA A 51 -0.02 -8.95 -3.32
CA ALA A 51 0.99 -9.86 -3.86
C ALA A 51 2.36 -9.19 -3.93
N LEU A 52 2.42 -7.95 -4.46
CA LEU A 52 3.67 -7.19 -4.53
C LEU A 52 4.21 -6.81 -3.14
N ALA A 53 3.34 -6.59 -2.14
CA ALA A 53 3.75 -6.34 -0.77
C ALA A 53 4.49 -7.55 -0.18
N VAL A 54 3.99 -8.76 -0.40
CA VAL A 54 4.68 -10.00 0.00
C VAL A 54 6.05 -10.09 -0.69
N CYS A 55 6.11 -9.89 -2.02
CA CYS A 55 7.37 -9.89 -2.76
C CYS A 55 8.35 -8.84 -2.20
N ARG A 56 7.88 -7.63 -1.90
CA ARG A 56 8.69 -6.55 -1.35
C ARG A 56 9.20 -6.85 0.06
N ILE A 57 8.38 -7.47 0.91
CA ILE A 57 8.79 -7.91 2.25
C ILE A 57 9.88 -8.98 2.14
N VAL A 58 9.67 -10.01 1.33
CA VAL A 58 10.67 -11.06 1.10
C VAL A 58 11.98 -10.46 0.59
N TRP A 59 11.90 -9.55 -0.39
CA TRP A 59 13.08 -8.85 -0.89
C TRP A 59 13.81 -8.07 0.21
N ARG A 60 13.06 -7.36 1.05
CA ARG A 60 13.59 -6.57 2.17
C ARG A 60 14.27 -7.42 3.23
N LEU A 61 13.75 -8.62 3.51
CA LEU A 61 14.34 -9.55 4.48
C LEU A 61 15.64 -10.17 3.98
N THR A 62 15.77 -10.38 2.67
CA THR A 62 16.93 -10.99 2.04
C THR A 62 18.00 -9.98 1.59
N HIS A 63 17.64 -8.69 1.44
CA HIS A 63 18.53 -7.64 0.97
C HIS A 63 18.54 -6.45 1.91
N ARG A 64 19.66 -6.25 2.62
CA ARG A 64 19.80 -5.14 3.57
C ARG A 64 19.70 -3.79 2.86
N PRO A 65 18.85 -2.88 3.35
CA PRO A 65 18.77 -1.54 2.81
C PRO A 65 20.01 -0.72 3.14
N PRO A 66 20.30 0.33 2.36
CA PRO A 66 21.31 1.32 2.72
C PRO A 66 20.99 1.94 4.08
N ALA A 67 22.03 2.18 4.89
CA ALA A 67 21.88 2.90 6.15
C ALA A 67 21.39 4.34 5.91
N LEU A 68 20.57 4.86 6.83
CA LEU A 68 20.16 6.27 6.80
C LEU A 68 21.39 7.20 6.92
N PRO A 69 21.32 8.45 6.40
CA PRO A 69 22.41 9.41 6.53
C PRO A 69 22.86 9.56 7.97
N LYS A 70 24.17 9.64 8.20
CA LYS A 70 24.73 9.76 9.57
C LYS A 70 24.30 11.07 10.23
N GLU A 71 24.22 12.12 9.43
CA GLU A 71 23.88 13.50 9.84
C GLU A 71 22.39 13.68 10.15
N MET A 72 21.53 12.72 9.75
CA MET A 72 20.09 12.76 10.02
C MET A 72 19.84 12.70 11.54
N PRO A 73 19.02 13.61 12.09
CA PRO A 73 18.65 13.60 13.52
C PRO A 73 18.01 12.29 13.96
N GLY A 74 18.23 11.90 15.21
CA GLY A 74 17.70 10.62 15.74
C GLY A 74 16.18 10.47 15.61
N TRP A 75 15.44 11.53 15.88
CA TRP A 75 13.98 11.54 15.77
C TRP A 75 13.50 11.32 14.31
N GLU A 76 14.19 11.90 13.30
CA GLU A 76 13.86 11.67 11.89
C GLU A 76 14.12 10.21 11.49
N LYS A 77 15.21 9.60 11.97
CA LYS A 77 15.48 8.18 11.77
C LYS A 77 14.37 7.30 12.35
N THR A 78 13.93 7.62 13.57
CA THR A 78 12.82 6.90 14.21
C THR A 78 11.53 7.08 13.44
N ALA A 79 11.17 8.30 13.06
CA ALA A 79 9.99 8.60 12.26
C ALA A 79 10.00 7.84 10.92
N ALA A 80 11.14 7.80 10.23
CA ALA A 80 11.28 7.04 8.99
C ALA A 80 11.05 5.53 9.20
N HIS A 81 11.61 4.94 10.25
CA HIS A 81 11.40 3.52 10.55
C HIS A 81 9.94 3.21 10.88
N VAL A 82 9.30 4.02 11.73
CA VAL A 82 7.88 3.84 12.11
C VAL A 82 6.98 3.98 10.89
N THR A 83 7.19 5.01 10.07
CA THR A 83 6.41 5.23 8.85
C THR A 83 6.56 4.07 7.86
N HIS A 84 7.77 3.56 7.64
CA HIS A 84 7.98 2.41 6.76
C HIS A 84 7.32 1.14 7.32
N LEU A 85 7.41 0.90 8.64
CA LEU A 85 6.72 -0.24 9.27
C LEU A 85 5.20 -0.13 9.11
N ALA A 86 4.64 1.08 9.34
CA ALA A 86 3.22 1.34 9.13
C ALA A 86 2.79 1.09 7.68
N PHE A 87 3.59 1.51 6.69
CA PHE A 87 3.30 1.20 5.29
C PHE A 87 3.30 -0.30 5.01
N TYR A 88 4.26 -1.07 5.53
CA TYR A 88 4.24 -2.52 5.36
C TYR A 88 2.99 -3.16 5.97
N ALA A 89 2.58 -2.72 7.17
CA ALA A 89 1.35 -3.18 7.78
C ALA A 89 0.11 -2.82 6.93
N LEU A 90 -0.01 -1.58 6.47
CA LEU A 90 -1.12 -1.11 5.66
C LEU A 90 -1.21 -1.81 4.31
N MET A 91 -0.07 -2.06 3.65
CA MET A 91 -0.02 -2.80 2.38
C MET A 91 -0.51 -4.25 2.49
N LEU A 92 -0.50 -4.83 3.69
CA LEU A 92 -1.06 -6.15 3.96
C LEU A 92 -2.50 -6.05 4.46
N VAL A 93 -2.74 -5.25 5.49
CA VAL A 93 -4.02 -5.22 6.22
C VAL A 93 -5.15 -4.66 5.36
N VAL A 94 -4.91 -3.57 4.63
CA VAL A 94 -5.98 -2.92 3.84
C VAL A 94 -6.46 -3.80 2.68
N PRO A 95 -5.60 -4.36 1.81
CA PRO A 95 -6.08 -5.25 0.76
C PRO A 95 -6.66 -6.57 1.31
N LEU A 96 -6.11 -7.10 2.40
CA LEU A 96 -6.62 -8.32 3.03
C LEU A 96 -8.00 -8.10 3.63
N SER A 97 -8.25 -6.97 4.30
CA SER A 97 -9.58 -6.62 4.80
C SER A 97 -10.59 -6.50 3.66
N GLY A 98 -10.24 -5.86 2.54
CA GLY A 98 -11.09 -5.81 1.34
C GLY A 98 -11.38 -7.19 0.74
N TRP A 99 -10.42 -8.11 0.78
CA TRP A 99 -10.61 -9.48 0.34
C TRP A 99 -11.58 -10.24 1.27
N ILE A 100 -11.40 -10.16 2.59
CA ILE A 100 -12.29 -10.78 3.58
C ILE A 100 -13.72 -10.26 3.41
N MET A 101 -13.91 -8.96 3.39
CA MET A 101 -15.23 -8.33 3.25
C MET A 101 -15.90 -8.68 1.90
N THR A 102 -15.15 -8.76 0.79
CA THR A 102 -15.67 -9.21 -0.50
C THR A 102 -16.04 -10.70 -0.47
N SER A 103 -15.34 -11.51 0.31
CA SER A 103 -15.60 -12.95 0.43
C SER A 103 -16.96 -13.25 1.05
N ALA A 104 -17.46 -12.43 1.94
CA ALA A 104 -18.79 -12.54 2.55
C ALA A 104 -19.96 -12.25 1.57
N GLY A 105 -19.68 -11.63 0.42
CA GLY A 105 -20.69 -11.35 -0.62
C GLY A 105 -20.96 -12.54 -1.53
N SER A 106 -22.07 -12.48 -2.28
CA SER A 106 -22.47 -13.55 -3.22
C SER A 106 -21.72 -13.51 -4.56
N ARG A 107 -21.18 -12.34 -4.94
CA ARG A 107 -20.51 -12.19 -6.24
C ARG A 107 -19.12 -12.83 -6.24
N PRO A 108 -18.64 -13.39 -7.37
CA PRO A 108 -17.27 -13.86 -7.48
C PRO A 108 -16.28 -12.70 -7.29
N LEU A 109 -15.10 -13.03 -6.80
CA LEU A 109 -13.97 -12.11 -6.76
C LEU A 109 -13.05 -12.50 -7.92
N THR A 110 -12.96 -11.65 -8.92
CA THR A 110 -12.10 -11.89 -10.10
C THR A 110 -10.88 -10.99 -10.08
N TRP A 111 -9.76 -11.49 -10.62
CA TRP A 111 -8.57 -10.69 -10.85
C TRP A 111 -8.49 -10.28 -12.32
N PHE A 112 -8.71 -9.00 -12.61
CA PHE A 112 -8.80 -8.39 -13.95
C PHE A 112 -9.67 -9.18 -14.93
N ALA A 113 -10.74 -9.80 -14.43
CA ALA A 113 -11.63 -10.69 -15.21
C ALA A 113 -10.93 -11.89 -15.89
N LEU A 114 -9.70 -12.24 -15.47
CA LEU A 114 -8.92 -13.35 -16.03
C LEU A 114 -9.23 -14.68 -15.34
N PHE A 115 -9.37 -14.66 -14.02
CA PHE A 115 -9.68 -15.84 -13.20
C PHE A 115 -10.32 -15.44 -11.87
N ASP A 116 -11.00 -16.41 -11.27
CA ASP A 116 -11.61 -16.24 -9.95
C ASP A 116 -10.59 -16.44 -8.85
N VAL A 117 -10.60 -15.53 -7.89
CA VAL A 117 -9.76 -15.61 -6.68
C VAL A 117 -10.54 -16.34 -5.59
N PRO A 118 -9.95 -17.34 -4.92
CA PRO A 118 -10.61 -18.06 -3.83
C PRO A 118 -11.12 -17.12 -2.76
N LYS A 119 -12.31 -17.41 -2.23
CA LYS A 119 -12.92 -16.63 -1.16
C LYS A 119 -12.70 -17.30 0.19
N PHE A 120 -12.58 -16.49 1.23
CA PHE A 120 -12.61 -16.98 2.60
C PHE A 120 -14.01 -17.51 2.94
N ALA A 121 -14.08 -18.55 3.77
CA ALA A 121 -15.34 -19.10 4.27
C ALA A 121 -15.85 -18.23 5.44
N VAL A 122 -16.38 -17.05 5.12
CA VAL A 122 -16.91 -16.07 6.07
C VAL A 122 -18.31 -15.63 5.66
N GLY A 123 -19.20 -15.45 6.66
CA GLY A 123 -20.53 -14.91 6.50
C GLY A 123 -20.58 -13.39 6.66
N ARG A 124 -21.70 -12.78 6.27
CA ARG A 124 -21.88 -11.32 6.41
C ARG A 124 -21.93 -10.88 7.86
N ASP A 125 -22.50 -11.72 8.74
CA ASP A 125 -22.71 -11.42 10.16
C ASP A 125 -21.52 -11.88 11.03
N ASP A 126 -20.46 -12.40 10.43
CA ASP A 126 -19.26 -12.81 11.16
C ASP A 126 -18.52 -11.59 11.72
N VAL A 127 -18.07 -11.69 12.96
CA VAL A 127 -17.24 -10.65 13.61
C VAL A 127 -16.05 -10.27 12.76
N LEU A 128 -15.40 -11.25 12.13
CA LEU A 128 -14.24 -11.00 11.25
C LEU A 128 -14.62 -10.14 10.05
N THR A 129 -15.79 -10.35 9.46
CA THR A 129 -16.29 -9.53 8.34
C THR A 129 -16.57 -8.09 8.78
N GLY A 130 -17.17 -7.90 9.96
CA GLY A 130 -17.40 -6.58 10.55
C GLY A 130 -16.10 -5.83 10.80
N LEU A 131 -15.12 -6.48 11.45
CA LEU A 131 -13.79 -5.88 11.69
C LEU A 131 -13.05 -5.57 10.39
N ALA A 132 -13.16 -6.43 9.39
CA ALA A 132 -12.55 -6.20 8.08
C ALA A 132 -13.19 -4.99 7.37
N HIS A 133 -14.50 -4.81 7.49
CA HIS A 133 -15.21 -3.64 6.95
C HIS A 133 -14.71 -2.35 7.60
N GLU A 134 -14.72 -2.29 8.92
CA GLU A 134 -14.22 -1.13 9.69
C GLU A 134 -12.76 -0.79 9.35
N ALA A 135 -11.91 -1.80 9.31
CA ALA A 135 -10.50 -1.62 8.95
C ALA A 135 -10.35 -1.07 7.51
N HIS A 136 -11.15 -1.58 6.56
CA HIS A 136 -11.10 -1.15 5.17
C HIS A 136 -11.65 0.27 4.96
N GLU A 137 -12.54 0.74 5.80
CA GLU A 137 -13.04 2.11 5.74
C GLU A 137 -12.10 3.12 6.41
N LEU A 138 -11.50 2.77 7.55
CA LEU A 138 -10.72 3.70 8.35
C LEU A 138 -9.25 3.78 7.93
N LEU A 139 -8.61 2.62 7.67
CA LEU A 139 -7.17 2.58 7.42
C LEU A 139 -6.73 3.29 6.13
N PRO A 140 -7.51 3.38 5.04
CA PRO A 140 -7.14 4.17 3.87
C PRO A 140 -6.95 5.67 4.16
N TRP A 141 -7.68 6.23 5.12
CA TRP A 141 -7.47 7.62 5.57
C TRP A 141 -6.14 7.79 6.28
N LEU A 142 -5.81 6.88 7.19
CA LEU A 142 -4.49 6.85 7.83
C LEU A 142 -3.38 6.66 6.79
N TRP A 143 -3.58 5.76 5.82
CA TRP A 143 -2.62 5.52 4.74
C TRP A 143 -2.39 6.78 3.91
N SER A 144 -3.46 7.48 3.54
CA SER A 144 -3.39 8.74 2.78
C SER A 144 -2.62 9.82 3.55
N ALA A 145 -2.88 9.98 4.85
CA ALA A 145 -2.17 10.93 5.69
C ALA A 145 -0.66 10.60 5.77
N LEU A 146 -0.32 9.33 6.01
CA LEU A 146 1.08 8.87 6.03
C LEU A 146 1.77 9.04 4.68
N LEU A 147 1.04 8.82 3.57
CA LEU A 147 1.56 9.01 2.22
C LEU A 147 1.91 10.47 1.95
N LEU A 148 1.04 11.40 2.33
CA LEU A 148 1.30 12.83 2.20
C LEU A 148 2.52 13.27 3.04
N LEU A 149 2.61 12.77 4.28
CA LEU A 149 3.77 13.04 5.15
C LEU A 149 5.05 12.45 4.55
N HIS A 150 5.02 11.24 4.01
CA HIS A 150 6.16 10.58 3.38
C HIS A 150 6.65 11.34 2.14
N ILE A 151 5.74 11.75 1.25
CA ILE A 151 6.07 12.55 0.08
C ILE A 151 6.61 13.91 0.51
N GLY A 152 5.97 14.57 1.47
CA GLY A 152 6.41 15.85 2.02
C GLY A 152 7.81 15.78 2.64
N ALA A 153 8.11 14.72 3.40
CA ALA A 153 9.44 14.49 3.95
C ALA A 153 10.48 14.27 2.84
N ALA A 154 10.17 13.45 1.83
CA ALA A 154 11.08 13.21 0.71
C ALA A 154 11.37 14.51 -0.08
N LEU A 155 10.34 15.33 -0.32
CA LEU A 155 10.50 16.63 -0.97
C LEU A 155 11.30 17.62 -0.09
N ARG A 156 11.08 17.65 1.23
CA ARG A 156 11.88 18.47 2.16
C ARG A 156 13.36 18.08 2.08
N HIS A 157 13.67 16.79 2.10
CA HIS A 157 15.03 16.32 1.96
C HIS A 157 15.66 16.76 0.64
N HIS A 158 14.89 16.64 -0.46
CA HIS A 158 15.38 16.99 -1.80
C HIS A 158 15.53 18.50 -2.04
N LEU A 159 14.51 19.29 -1.68
CA LEU A 159 14.43 20.72 -2.04
C LEU A 159 15.06 21.63 -1.01
N VAL A 160 14.93 21.31 0.29
CA VAL A 160 15.36 22.18 1.40
C VAL A 160 16.70 21.73 1.94
N LEU A 161 16.82 20.46 2.36
CA LEU A 161 18.05 19.91 2.93
C LEU A 161 19.09 19.57 1.87
N LYS A 162 18.64 19.36 0.62
CA LYS A 162 19.47 19.04 -0.54
C LYS A 162 20.41 17.86 -0.30
N ASP A 163 19.89 16.85 0.43
CA ASP A 163 20.60 15.62 0.73
C ASP A 163 20.22 14.47 -0.26
N ASP A 164 20.83 13.32 -0.08
CA ASP A 164 20.74 12.18 -0.98
C ASP A 164 19.55 11.25 -0.74
N VAL A 165 18.64 11.54 0.22
CA VAL A 165 17.58 10.62 0.64
C VAL A 165 16.70 10.20 -0.54
N LEU A 166 16.22 11.16 -1.34
CA LEU A 166 15.40 10.86 -2.52
C LEU A 166 16.23 10.17 -3.62
N HIS A 167 17.47 10.62 -3.85
CA HIS A 167 18.36 10.07 -4.88
C HIS A 167 18.71 8.59 -4.66
N ARG A 168 18.56 8.06 -3.44
CA ARG A 168 18.76 6.63 -3.15
C ARG A 168 17.64 5.75 -3.72
N MET A 169 16.49 6.35 -4.05
CA MET A 169 15.31 5.67 -4.60
C MET A 169 15.04 5.97 -6.08
N THR A 170 15.87 6.82 -6.68
CA THR A 170 15.80 7.15 -8.13
C THR A 170 16.95 6.55 -8.96
#